data_5bce9c288e1f9143fce483e33fa07670
#
_entry.id   5bce9c288e1f9143fce483e33fa07670
#
_cell.length_a   1.000
_cell.length_b   1.000
_cell.length_c   1.000
_cell.angle_alpha   90.00
_cell.angle_beta   90.00
_cell.angle_gamma   90.00
#
_symmetry.space_group_name_H-M   'P 1'
#
loop_
_entity.id
_entity.type
_entity.pdbx_description
1 polymer ?
#
loop_
_entity_poly.entity_id
_entity_poly.type
_entity_poly.pdbx_seq_one_letter_code
_entity_poly.pdbx_strand_id
1 'polypeptide(L)'
;YDVLPAKDNYYFDIEALKESLDSKTKLFSFVHTSNLDGHTNPAKEIVEICHDKGIRVMIDTAQSAPHKEVNVVDLDVDFAAVSAHKFCGPSGMGALYGKYDELKELIPTYVGGSTVVNSTYKDYELLPPPSCFEPGLQNYAGAIGSGAAAEYIMDIGRDNIQEHENKLNKLMTKELRDVESLDLVGPSDVNQRGGIFSFNLDGWDPTEIAMHLDEEYNVAIRSGMHCVHSWFNSRGIKGTARASVYLYNNENDVLSFTNAIKESVENRK
;
A
#
# COMPACT_ATOMS: atom_id res chain seq x y z
N TYR A 1 0.17 19.83 -10.01
CA TYR A 1 -0.56 18.55 -10.00
C TYR A 1 -1.98 18.76 -9.50
N ASP A 2 -2.88 17.91 -9.96
CA ASP A 2 -4.24 17.83 -9.50
C ASP A 2 -4.46 16.54 -8.70
N VAL A 3 -5.44 16.52 -7.82
CA VAL A 3 -5.76 15.37 -6.98
C VAL A 3 -7.17 14.90 -7.29
N LEU A 4 -7.31 13.62 -7.64
CA LEU A 4 -8.59 12.97 -7.77
C LEU A 4 -8.99 12.38 -6.41
N PRO A 5 -10.03 12.93 -5.73
CA PRO A 5 -10.45 12.40 -4.44
C PRO A 5 -11.17 11.05 -4.60
N ALA A 6 -11.01 10.17 -3.60
CA ALA A 6 -11.82 8.96 -3.52
C ALA A 6 -13.28 9.29 -3.22
N LYS A 7 -14.21 8.44 -3.67
CA LYS A 7 -15.63 8.51 -3.31
C LYS A 7 -15.84 8.34 -1.80
N ASP A 8 -16.98 8.77 -1.31
CA ASP A 8 -17.36 8.61 0.11
C ASP A 8 -17.50 7.12 0.51
N ASN A 9 -17.79 6.25 -0.46
CA ASN A 9 -17.88 4.80 -0.25
C ASN A 9 -16.54 4.06 -0.36
N TYR A 10 -15.41 4.78 -0.37
CA TYR A 10 -14.04 4.27 -0.47
C TYR A 10 -13.62 3.69 -1.83
N TYR A 11 -14.53 3.61 -2.81
CA TYR A 11 -14.21 3.10 -4.15
C TYR A 11 -13.58 4.18 -5.04
N PHE A 12 -12.76 3.75 -5.99
CA PHE A 12 -12.19 4.63 -6.99
C PHE A 12 -13.26 5.19 -7.93
N ASP A 13 -13.18 6.47 -8.27
CA ASP A 13 -14.12 7.13 -9.17
C ASP A 13 -13.62 7.12 -10.62
N ILE A 14 -14.00 6.11 -11.38
CA ILE A 14 -13.63 5.97 -12.79
C ILE A 14 -14.20 7.10 -13.66
N GLU A 15 -15.42 7.57 -13.40
CA GLU A 15 -16.01 8.65 -14.19
C GLU A 15 -15.30 9.98 -13.92
N ALA A 16 -15.02 10.29 -12.65
CA ALA A 16 -14.23 11.47 -12.31
C ALA A 16 -12.80 11.39 -12.90
N LEU A 17 -12.19 10.20 -12.99
CA LEU A 17 -10.92 10.01 -13.69
C LEU A 17 -11.06 10.43 -15.16
N LYS A 18 -12.03 9.88 -15.90
CA LYS A 18 -12.25 10.19 -17.33
C LYS A 18 -12.43 11.68 -17.59
N GLU A 19 -13.15 12.36 -16.69
CA GLU A 19 -13.42 13.80 -16.76
C GLU A 19 -12.19 14.65 -16.42
N SER A 20 -11.33 14.20 -15.51
CA SER A 20 -10.15 14.95 -15.05
C SER A 20 -8.96 14.89 -16.00
N LEU A 21 -8.87 13.87 -16.86
CA LEU A 21 -7.76 13.70 -17.78
C LEU A 21 -7.88 14.61 -19.02
N ASP A 22 -6.91 15.50 -19.19
CA ASP A 22 -6.82 16.43 -20.31
C ASP A 22 -5.49 16.34 -21.08
N SER A 23 -5.30 17.18 -22.10
CA SER A 23 -4.08 17.20 -22.94
C SER A 23 -2.83 17.64 -22.18
N LYS A 24 -2.95 18.21 -20.98
CA LYS A 24 -1.82 18.62 -20.13
C LYS A 24 -1.38 17.51 -19.19
N THR A 25 -2.24 16.52 -18.94
CA THR A 25 -1.94 15.38 -18.10
C THR A 25 -0.86 14.52 -18.76
N LYS A 26 0.26 14.28 -18.10
CA LYS A 26 1.39 13.49 -18.59
C LYS A 26 1.60 12.20 -17.84
N LEU A 27 1.22 12.17 -16.58
CA LEU A 27 1.36 11.03 -15.69
C LEU A 27 0.16 10.98 -14.75
N PHE A 28 -0.46 9.81 -14.62
CA PHE A 28 -1.41 9.51 -13.57
C PHE A 28 -0.75 8.55 -12.57
N SER A 29 -0.73 8.92 -11.28
CA SER A 29 -0.13 8.11 -10.22
C SER A 29 -1.16 7.80 -9.15
N PHE A 30 -1.25 6.52 -8.74
CA PHE A 30 -2.20 6.10 -7.71
C PHE A 30 -1.68 4.90 -6.91
N VAL A 31 -2.24 4.68 -5.72
CA VAL A 31 -1.98 3.47 -4.93
C VAL A 31 -2.78 2.30 -5.49
N HIS A 32 -2.14 1.14 -5.70
CA HIS A 32 -2.86 -0.06 -6.14
C HIS A 32 -3.77 -0.60 -5.04
N THR A 33 -3.22 -0.81 -3.83
CA THR A 33 -4.00 -1.19 -2.64
C THR A 33 -3.76 -0.15 -1.55
N SER A 34 -4.84 0.35 -0.98
CA SER A 34 -4.81 1.36 0.08
C SER A 34 -4.24 0.80 1.39
N ASN A 35 -3.35 1.55 1.99
CA ASN A 35 -2.81 1.23 3.32
C ASN A 35 -3.73 1.66 4.47
N LEU A 36 -4.79 2.39 4.16
CA LEU A 36 -5.79 2.81 5.14
C LEU A 36 -6.84 1.73 5.38
N ASP A 37 -7.43 1.23 4.31
CA ASP A 37 -8.64 0.41 4.34
C ASP A 37 -8.52 -0.93 3.57
N GLY A 38 -7.36 -1.16 2.93
CA GLY A 38 -7.09 -2.38 2.18
C GLY A 38 -7.79 -2.49 0.83
N HIS A 39 -8.58 -1.47 0.43
CA HIS A 39 -9.22 -1.48 -0.88
C HIS A 39 -8.21 -1.52 -2.03
N THR A 40 -8.47 -2.38 -3.03
CA THR A 40 -7.64 -2.47 -4.24
C THR A 40 -8.32 -1.77 -5.39
N ASN A 41 -7.65 -0.76 -5.94
CA ASN A 41 -8.12 0.00 -7.09
C ASN A 41 -8.08 -0.84 -8.37
N PRO A 42 -8.98 -0.63 -9.33
CA PRO A 42 -9.07 -1.38 -10.59
C PRO A 42 -7.95 -0.96 -11.57
N ALA A 43 -6.70 -1.36 -11.26
CA ALA A 43 -5.51 -0.87 -11.94
C ALA A 43 -5.56 -1.08 -13.45
N LYS A 44 -6.02 -2.24 -13.93
CA LYS A 44 -6.10 -2.55 -15.37
C LYS A 44 -6.99 -1.54 -16.09
N GLU A 45 -8.20 -1.30 -15.58
CA GLU A 45 -9.14 -0.35 -16.18
C GLU A 45 -8.59 1.09 -16.15
N ILE A 46 -7.94 1.48 -15.03
CA ILE A 46 -7.33 2.81 -14.92
C ILE A 46 -6.22 2.99 -15.97
N VAL A 47 -5.37 1.98 -16.15
CA VAL A 47 -4.27 2.01 -17.12
C VAL A 47 -4.83 2.14 -18.54
N GLU A 48 -5.81 1.34 -18.92
CA GLU A 48 -6.45 1.39 -20.23
C GLU A 48 -7.02 2.79 -20.54
N ILE A 49 -7.76 3.39 -19.59
CA ILE A 49 -8.31 4.75 -19.74
C ILE A 49 -7.22 5.80 -19.92
N CYS A 50 -6.11 5.69 -19.19
CA CYS A 50 -5.00 6.63 -19.29
C CYS A 50 -4.23 6.46 -20.60
N HIS A 51 -3.94 5.22 -21.00
CA HIS A 51 -3.22 4.92 -22.24
C HIS A 51 -4.01 5.31 -23.49
N ASP A 52 -5.34 5.18 -23.50
CA ASP A 52 -6.20 5.65 -24.58
C ASP A 52 -6.05 7.17 -24.84
N LYS A 53 -5.61 7.92 -23.83
CA LYS A 53 -5.31 9.35 -23.94
C LYS A 53 -3.80 9.68 -24.04
N GLY A 54 -2.94 8.66 -24.15
CA GLY A 54 -1.47 8.81 -24.21
C GLY A 54 -0.85 9.28 -22.89
N ILE A 55 -1.47 8.97 -21.76
CA ILE A 55 -1.04 9.36 -20.42
C ILE A 55 -0.34 8.16 -19.76
N ARG A 56 0.88 8.36 -19.27
CA ARG A 56 1.65 7.36 -18.52
C ARG A 56 1.02 7.06 -17.16
N VAL A 57 1.23 5.84 -16.68
CA VAL A 57 0.69 5.40 -15.39
C VAL A 57 1.78 4.88 -14.48
N MET A 58 1.78 5.39 -13.23
CA MET A 58 2.61 4.89 -12.15
C MET A 58 1.71 4.33 -11.03
N ILE A 59 2.00 3.11 -10.59
CA ILE A 59 1.31 2.51 -9.44
C ILE A 59 2.23 2.34 -8.24
N ASP A 60 1.71 2.67 -7.05
CA ASP A 60 2.31 2.29 -5.78
C ASP A 60 1.79 0.90 -5.40
N THR A 61 2.66 -0.10 -5.46
CA THR A 61 2.34 -1.50 -5.14
C THR A 61 2.81 -1.91 -3.75
N ALA A 62 3.21 -0.95 -2.91
CA ALA A 62 3.76 -1.24 -1.59
C ALA A 62 2.82 -2.06 -0.69
N GLN A 63 1.50 -1.93 -0.87
CA GLN A 63 0.50 -2.72 -0.16
C GLN A 63 -0.10 -3.86 -1.00
N SER A 64 0.09 -3.90 -2.29
CA SER A 64 -0.44 -5.00 -3.11
C SER A 64 0.58 -6.12 -3.34
N ALA A 65 1.82 -5.78 -3.67
CA ALA A 65 2.86 -6.76 -4.00
C ALA A 65 3.14 -7.80 -2.87
N PRO A 66 3.09 -7.44 -1.57
CA PRO A 66 3.19 -8.41 -0.48
C PRO A 66 2.03 -9.40 -0.39
N HIS A 67 0.82 -8.94 -0.72
CA HIS A 67 -0.43 -9.59 -0.32
C HIS A 67 -1.16 -10.31 -1.46
N LYS A 68 -0.86 -9.97 -2.71
CA LYS A 68 -1.51 -10.55 -3.90
C LYS A 68 -0.60 -10.51 -5.12
N GLU A 69 -0.99 -11.21 -6.15
CA GLU A 69 -0.28 -11.14 -7.42
C GLU A 69 -0.35 -9.73 -8.03
N VAL A 70 0.80 -9.23 -8.45
CA VAL A 70 0.94 -7.99 -9.22
C VAL A 70 1.83 -8.28 -10.42
N ASN A 71 1.22 -8.42 -11.59
CA ASN A 71 1.93 -8.61 -12.83
C ASN A 71 1.95 -7.29 -13.61
N VAL A 72 3.10 -6.62 -13.59
CA VAL A 72 3.27 -5.30 -14.23
C VAL A 72 3.13 -5.34 -15.75
N VAL A 73 3.39 -6.50 -16.36
CA VAL A 73 3.23 -6.70 -17.81
C VAL A 73 1.74 -6.83 -18.18
N ASP A 74 0.99 -7.65 -17.44
CA ASP A 74 -0.44 -7.82 -17.66
C ASP A 74 -1.25 -6.56 -17.35
N LEU A 75 -0.81 -5.80 -16.34
CA LEU A 75 -1.39 -4.49 -16.02
C LEU A 75 -1.00 -3.42 -17.04
N ASP A 76 0.08 -3.63 -17.78
CA ASP A 76 0.67 -2.70 -18.75
C ASP A 76 1.05 -1.33 -18.14
N VAL A 77 1.40 -1.29 -16.87
CA VAL A 77 1.82 -0.04 -16.19
C VAL A 77 3.19 0.43 -16.69
N ASP A 78 3.39 1.74 -16.75
CA ASP A 78 4.66 2.31 -17.18
C ASP A 78 5.68 2.33 -16.05
N PHE A 79 5.22 2.54 -14.80
CA PHE A 79 6.05 2.51 -13.60
C PHE A 79 5.33 1.81 -12.44
N ALA A 80 6.09 1.12 -11.58
CA ALA A 80 5.58 0.56 -10.34
C ALA A 80 6.63 0.64 -9.23
N ALA A 81 6.20 1.01 -8.02
CA ALA A 81 7.07 1.09 -6.86
C ALA A 81 6.69 0.06 -5.80
N VAL A 82 7.69 -0.55 -5.16
CA VAL A 82 7.51 -1.54 -4.08
C VAL A 82 8.49 -1.31 -2.94
N SER A 83 8.07 -1.65 -1.70
CA SER A 83 8.89 -1.55 -0.49
C SER A 83 9.20 -2.93 0.09
N ALA A 84 10.48 -3.27 0.20
CA ALA A 84 10.91 -4.62 0.59
C ALA A 84 10.48 -5.03 2.00
N HIS A 85 10.49 -4.11 2.97
CA HIS A 85 10.10 -4.41 4.35
C HIS A 85 8.65 -4.88 4.51
N LYS A 86 7.78 -4.64 3.52
CA LYS A 86 6.39 -5.10 3.54
C LYS A 86 6.20 -6.52 3.03
N PHE A 87 7.17 -7.06 2.25
CA PHE A 87 7.19 -8.46 1.82
C PHE A 87 8.29 -9.28 2.49
N CYS A 88 8.48 -9.10 3.80
CA CYS A 88 9.46 -9.79 4.64
C CYS A 88 10.93 -9.45 4.32
N GLY A 89 11.19 -8.44 3.52
CA GLY A 89 12.52 -8.00 3.16
C GLY A 89 13.11 -6.97 4.13
N PRO A 90 14.38 -6.57 3.92
CA PRO A 90 15.06 -5.63 4.80
C PRO A 90 14.49 -4.22 4.71
N SER A 91 14.56 -3.49 5.83
CA SER A 91 14.21 -2.08 5.88
C SER A 91 15.16 -1.23 5.02
N GLY A 92 14.64 -0.12 4.47
CA GLY A 92 15.41 0.80 3.64
C GLY A 92 15.65 0.31 2.21
N MET A 93 15.04 -0.81 1.82
CA MET A 93 15.10 -1.35 0.46
C MET A 93 13.75 -1.26 -0.23
N GLY A 94 13.80 -1.11 -1.54
CA GLY A 94 12.65 -1.08 -2.43
C GLY A 94 13.10 -1.15 -3.88
N ALA A 95 12.16 -1.22 -4.79
CA ALA A 95 12.43 -1.21 -6.22
C ALA A 95 11.44 -0.30 -6.95
N LEU A 96 11.92 0.34 -8.00
CA LEU A 96 11.14 1.00 -9.02
C LEU A 96 11.24 0.18 -10.30
N TYR A 97 10.11 -0.35 -10.76
CA TYR A 97 9.96 -0.87 -12.11
C TYR A 97 9.64 0.28 -13.06
N GLY A 98 10.18 0.23 -14.26
CA GLY A 98 9.78 1.10 -15.36
C GLY A 98 9.94 0.38 -16.70
N LYS A 99 9.03 0.60 -17.64
CA LYS A 99 9.24 0.21 -19.03
C LYS A 99 10.53 0.85 -19.53
N TYR A 100 11.37 0.09 -20.22
CA TYR A 100 12.72 0.54 -20.60
C TYR A 100 12.72 1.85 -21.40
N ASP A 101 11.81 1.99 -22.34
CA ASP A 101 11.71 3.20 -23.17
C ASP A 101 11.22 4.40 -22.35
N GLU A 102 10.35 4.19 -21.37
CA GLU A 102 9.91 5.22 -20.46
C GLU A 102 11.03 5.68 -19.52
N LEU A 103 11.86 4.73 -19.04
CA LEU A 103 13.03 5.05 -18.22
C LEU A 103 14.06 5.90 -18.97
N LYS A 104 14.22 5.72 -20.31
CA LYS A 104 15.12 6.54 -21.12
C LYS A 104 14.71 8.02 -21.19
N GLU A 105 13.43 8.30 -21.06
CA GLU A 105 12.90 9.67 -21.08
C GLU A 105 13.07 10.40 -19.74
N LEU A 106 13.42 9.67 -18.67
CA LEU A 106 13.60 10.24 -17.35
C LEU A 106 15.03 10.80 -17.17
N ILE A 107 15.11 11.93 -16.49
CA ILE A 107 16.38 12.53 -16.10
C ILE A 107 16.71 12.10 -14.66
N PRO A 108 17.85 11.43 -14.41
CA PRO A 108 18.26 11.07 -13.06
C PRO A 108 18.43 12.31 -12.18
N THR A 109 17.84 12.29 -10.99
CA THR A 109 17.98 13.39 -10.01
C THR A 109 19.40 13.44 -9.41
N TYR A 110 20.00 12.26 -9.23
CA TYR A 110 21.34 12.11 -8.67
C TYR A 110 22.25 11.45 -9.69
N VAL A 111 23.40 12.09 -9.94
CA VAL A 111 24.45 11.60 -10.82
C VAL A 111 25.74 11.47 -10.02
N GLY A 112 26.46 10.36 -10.18
CA GLY A 112 27.69 10.11 -9.44
C GLY A 112 28.41 8.86 -9.90
N GLY A 113 29.25 8.30 -9.06
CA GLY A 113 29.94 7.05 -9.36
C GLY A 113 28.95 5.96 -9.76
N SER A 114 29.33 5.14 -10.74
CA SER A 114 28.56 4.04 -11.33
C SER A 114 27.36 4.43 -12.21
N THR A 115 27.06 5.74 -12.40
CA THR A 115 25.96 6.18 -13.27
C THR A 115 26.40 6.75 -14.61
N VAL A 116 27.71 6.94 -14.81
CA VAL A 116 28.27 7.61 -15.99
C VAL A 116 29.24 6.72 -16.75
N VAL A 117 29.22 6.82 -18.08
CA VAL A 117 30.21 6.22 -18.96
C VAL A 117 31.51 7.03 -18.90
N ASN A 118 31.37 8.37 -18.91
CA ASN A 118 32.48 9.33 -18.90
C ASN A 118 32.07 10.65 -18.25
N SER A 119 33.04 11.40 -17.72
CA SER A 119 32.82 12.74 -17.21
C SER A 119 34.01 13.64 -17.43
N THR A 120 33.74 14.93 -17.58
CA THR A 120 34.72 16.04 -17.65
C THR A 120 34.44 17.04 -16.53
N TYR A 121 35.26 18.11 -16.43
CA TYR A 121 34.95 19.19 -15.48
C TYR A 121 33.66 19.97 -15.78
N LYS A 122 33.05 19.77 -16.93
CA LYS A 122 31.91 20.58 -17.40
C LYS A 122 30.70 19.74 -17.81
N ASP A 123 30.89 18.45 -18.06
CA ASP A 123 29.85 17.59 -18.64
C ASP A 123 30.03 16.12 -18.28
N TYR A 124 29.00 15.30 -18.49
CA TYR A 124 29.03 13.87 -18.26
C TYR A 124 28.13 13.12 -19.25
N GLU A 125 28.46 11.88 -19.51
CA GLU A 125 27.68 10.95 -20.32
C GLU A 125 27.11 9.84 -19.44
N LEU A 126 25.79 9.71 -19.38
CA LEU A 126 25.11 8.73 -18.55
C LEU A 126 25.20 7.33 -19.12
N LEU A 127 25.24 6.35 -18.23
CA LEU A 127 24.95 4.96 -18.56
C LEU A 127 23.45 4.80 -18.94
N PRO A 128 23.09 3.76 -19.73
CA PRO A 128 21.70 3.48 -19.99
C PRO A 128 20.95 3.03 -18.72
N PRO A 129 19.61 3.14 -18.70
CA PRO A 129 18.81 2.54 -17.63
C PRO A 129 19.07 1.02 -17.49
N PRO A 130 18.98 0.47 -16.27
CA PRO A 130 18.66 1.13 -15.00
C PRO A 130 19.87 1.81 -14.32
N SER A 131 21.10 1.57 -14.80
CA SER A 131 22.34 1.96 -14.11
C SER A 131 22.45 3.46 -13.87
N CYS A 132 21.93 4.30 -14.78
CA CYS A 132 21.95 5.75 -14.62
C CYS A 132 21.18 6.25 -13.39
N PHE A 133 20.30 5.45 -12.80
CA PHE A 133 19.50 5.81 -11.64
C PHE A 133 20.05 5.31 -10.30
N GLU A 134 21.18 4.58 -10.32
CA GLU A 134 21.75 3.91 -9.14
C GLU A 134 23.14 4.47 -8.78
N PRO A 135 23.26 5.74 -8.30
CA PRO A 135 24.53 6.36 -8.00
C PRO A 135 25.19 5.77 -6.74
N GLY A 136 26.51 5.67 -6.80
CA GLY A 136 27.36 5.26 -5.69
C GLY A 136 27.43 3.74 -5.49
N LEU A 137 27.88 3.35 -4.30
CA LEU A 137 27.95 1.93 -3.90
C LEU A 137 26.59 1.45 -3.44
N GLN A 138 26.08 0.42 -4.09
CA GLN A 138 24.77 -0.13 -3.79
C GLN A 138 24.74 -0.89 -2.45
N ASN A 139 23.57 -0.96 -1.81
CA ASN A 139 23.33 -1.79 -0.64
C ASN A 139 23.18 -3.27 -1.05
N TYR A 140 24.29 -3.93 -1.35
CA TYR A 140 24.29 -5.34 -1.81
C TYR A 140 23.63 -6.30 -0.80
N ALA A 141 23.88 -6.11 0.49
CA ALA A 141 23.27 -6.94 1.53
C ALA A 141 21.74 -6.80 1.52
N GLY A 142 21.25 -5.58 1.38
CA GLY A 142 19.82 -5.30 1.26
C GLY A 142 19.22 -5.87 -0.03
N ALA A 143 19.93 -5.80 -1.16
CA ALA A 143 19.48 -6.36 -2.43
C ALA A 143 19.35 -7.89 -2.36
N ILE A 144 20.37 -8.57 -1.81
CA ILE A 144 20.36 -10.04 -1.60
C ILE A 144 19.23 -10.44 -0.66
N GLY A 145 19.07 -9.73 0.48
CA GLY A 145 17.98 -9.99 1.41
C GLY A 145 16.59 -9.75 0.82
N SER A 146 16.45 -8.74 -0.05
CA SER A 146 15.19 -8.50 -0.77
C SER A 146 14.87 -9.61 -1.77
N GLY A 147 15.90 -10.15 -2.47
CA GLY A 147 15.76 -11.30 -3.36
C GLY A 147 15.28 -12.54 -2.60
N ALA A 148 15.93 -12.88 -1.50
CA ALA A 148 15.53 -14.01 -0.65
C ALA A 148 14.09 -13.86 -0.11
N ALA A 149 13.68 -12.64 0.28
CA ALA A 149 12.32 -12.37 0.72
C ALA A 149 11.30 -12.52 -0.42
N ALA A 150 11.64 -12.07 -1.62
CA ALA A 150 10.79 -12.24 -2.79
C ALA A 150 10.60 -13.73 -3.14
N GLU A 151 11.67 -14.52 -3.14
CA GLU A 151 11.60 -15.97 -3.33
C GLU A 151 10.71 -16.63 -2.27
N TYR A 152 10.90 -16.27 -0.99
CA TYR A 152 10.10 -16.80 0.11
C TYR A 152 8.59 -16.59 -0.07
N ILE A 153 8.15 -15.37 -0.42
CA ILE A 153 6.72 -15.13 -0.63
C ILE A 153 6.20 -15.76 -1.93
N MET A 154 7.05 -15.92 -2.94
CA MET A 154 6.70 -16.63 -4.18
C MET A 154 6.53 -18.13 -3.93
N ASP A 155 7.37 -18.74 -3.10
CA ASP A 155 7.28 -20.17 -2.73
C ASP A 155 6.00 -20.47 -1.92
N ILE A 156 5.57 -19.56 -1.03
CA ILE A 156 4.27 -19.68 -0.34
C ILE A 156 3.12 -19.56 -1.36
N GLY A 157 3.27 -18.73 -2.36
CA GLY A 157 2.26 -18.38 -3.35
C GLY A 157 1.38 -17.19 -2.89
N ARG A 158 1.34 -16.16 -3.69
CA ARG A 158 0.61 -14.92 -3.34
C ARG A 158 -0.90 -15.12 -3.27
N ASP A 159 -1.45 -16.02 -4.04
CA ASP A 159 -2.87 -16.41 -3.95
C ASP A 159 -3.18 -17.05 -2.59
N ASN A 160 -2.28 -17.93 -2.09
CA ASN A 160 -2.41 -18.54 -0.78
C ASN A 160 -2.34 -17.50 0.35
N ILE A 161 -1.45 -16.50 0.22
CA ILE A 161 -1.35 -15.38 1.18
C ILE A 161 -2.66 -14.58 1.18
N GLN A 162 -3.15 -14.20 0.01
CA GLN A 162 -4.39 -13.44 -0.14
C GLN A 162 -5.61 -14.19 0.42
N GLU A 163 -5.72 -15.49 0.14
CA GLU A 163 -6.81 -16.33 0.66
C GLU A 163 -6.75 -16.42 2.19
N HIS A 164 -5.55 -16.63 2.73
CA HIS A 164 -5.32 -16.67 4.18
C HIS A 164 -5.74 -15.37 4.86
N GLU A 165 -5.28 -14.22 4.37
CA GLU A 165 -5.64 -12.91 4.92
C GLU A 165 -7.14 -12.62 4.80
N ASN A 166 -7.74 -12.95 3.67
CA ASN A 166 -9.18 -12.82 3.48
C ASN A 166 -9.97 -13.65 4.50
N LYS A 167 -9.51 -14.87 4.82
CA LYS A 167 -10.10 -15.73 5.85
C LYS A 167 -10.02 -15.07 7.22
N LEU A 168 -8.85 -14.54 7.59
CA LEU A 168 -8.66 -13.85 8.87
C LEU A 168 -9.51 -12.57 8.98
N ASN A 169 -9.57 -11.76 7.91
CA ASN A 169 -10.39 -10.56 7.91
C ASN A 169 -11.90 -10.86 7.94
N LYS A 170 -12.35 -11.95 7.30
CA LYS A 170 -13.74 -12.43 7.42
C LYS A 170 -14.08 -12.83 8.86
N LEU A 171 -13.17 -13.53 9.53
CA LEU A 171 -13.34 -13.88 10.94
C LEU A 171 -13.42 -12.62 11.80
N MET A 172 -12.49 -11.70 11.67
CA MET A 172 -12.46 -10.42 12.39
C MET A 172 -13.76 -9.62 12.18
N THR A 173 -14.19 -9.48 10.94
CA THR A 173 -15.44 -8.78 10.57
C THR A 173 -16.68 -9.46 11.18
N LYS A 174 -16.72 -10.80 11.18
CA LYS A 174 -17.81 -11.57 11.77
C LYS A 174 -17.88 -11.35 13.28
N GLU A 175 -16.73 -11.45 13.96
CA GLU A 175 -16.67 -11.34 15.42
C GLU A 175 -17.02 -9.94 15.93
N LEU A 176 -16.72 -8.89 15.15
CA LEU A 176 -16.96 -7.49 15.54
C LEU A 176 -18.26 -6.90 14.98
N ARG A 177 -19.03 -7.65 14.22
CA ARG A 177 -20.26 -7.18 13.56
C ARG A 177 -21.29 -6.56 14.51
N ASP A 178 -21.43 -7.16 15.70
CA ASP A 178 -22.46 -6.79 16.67
C ASP A 178 -21.95 -5.81 17.74
N VAL A 179 -20.76 -5.23 17.55
CA VAL A 179 -20.21 -4.18 18.39
C VAL A 179 -20.73 -2.82 17.89
N GLU A 180 -21.86 -2.37 18.45
CA GLU A 180 -22.59 -1.17 18.00
C GLU A 180 -21.76 0.11 18.01
N SER A 181 -20.82 0.24 18.95
CA SER A 181 -19.92 1.41 19.05
C SER A 181 -18.76 1.40 18.06
N LEU A 182 -18.63 0.37 17.21
CA LEU A 182 -17.55 0.24 16.25
C LEU A 182 -17.96 0.83 14.89
N ASP A 183 -17.22 1.88 14.48
CA ASP A 183 -17.32 2.47 13.14
C ASP A 183 -16.19 1.95 12.25
N LEU A 184 -16.55 1.16 11.25
CA LEU A 184 -15.61 0.58 10.27
C LEU A 184 -15.23 1.63 9.22
N VAL A 185 -13.93 1.88 9.06
CA VAL A 185 -13.39 2.77 8.02
C VAL A 185 -12.89 1.94 6.85
N GLY A 186 -13.63 1.96 5.76
CA GLY A 186 -13.34 1.19 4.55
C GLY A 186 -14.58 0.55 3.94
N PRO A 187 -14.44 -0.18 2.82
CA PRO A 187 -15.56 -0.87 2.19
C PRO A 187 -16.25 -1.84 3.16
N SER A 188 -17.58 -1.84 3.17
CA SER A 188 -18.38 -2.79 3.97
C SER A 188 -18.20 -4.24 3.51
N ASP A 189 -17.96 -4.46 2.21
CA ASP A 189 -17.62 -5.77 1.67
C ASP A 189 -16.22 -6.18 2.11
N VAL A 190 -16.15 -7.19 2.97
CA VAL A 190 -14.88 -7.72 3.50
C VAL A 190 -13.92 -8.21 2.41
N ASN A 191 -14.42 -8.69 1.28
CA ASN A 191 -13.57 -9.15 0.17
C ASN A 191 -12.80 -8.02 -0.50
N GLN A 192 -13.17 -6.76 -0.24
CA GLN A 192 -12.51 -5.56 -0.77
C GLN A 192 -11.43 -4.98 0.14
N ARG A 193 -11.20 -5.55 1.33
CA ARG A 193 -10.29 -4.95 2.34
C ARG A 193 -8.97 -5.67 2.54
N GLY A 194 -8.76 -6.85 1.98
CA GLY A 194 -7.54 -7.65 2.21
C GLY A 194 -7.31 -7.93 3.69
N GLY A 195 -6.07 -7.83 4.16
CA GLY A 195 -5.66 -8.04 5.56
C GLY A 195 -5.78 -6.81 6.48
N ILE A 196 -6.54 -5.78 6.10
CA ILE A 196 -6.64 -4.50 6.84
C ILE A 196 -8.03 -4.32 7.44
N PHE A 197 -8.07 -3.91 8.72
CA PHE A 197 -9.29 -3.58 9.45
C PHE A 197 -9.07 -2.25 10.19
N SER A 198 -9.50 -1.15 9.57
CA SER A 198 -9.46 0.21 10.16
C SER A 198 -10.80 0.55 10.80
N PHE A 199 -10.76 1.07 12.01
CA PHE A 199 -11.99 1.32 12.78
C PHE A 199 -11.81 2.44 13.80
N ASN A 200 -12.94 2.95 14.29
CA ASN A 200 -13.03 3.78 15.49
C ASN A 200 -13.99 3.13 16.48
N LEU A 201 -13.91 3.50 17.74
CA LEU A 201 -14.86 3.15 18.78
C LEU A 201 -15.44 4.44 19.38
N ASP A 202 -16.75 4.49 19.54
CA ASP A 202 -17.41 5.65 20.14
C ASP A 202 -16.85 5.97 21.53
N GLY A 203 -16.49 7.24 21.70
CA GLY A 203 -15.93 7.73 22.95
C GLY A 203 -14.47 7.37 23.23
N TRP A 204 -13.75 6.78 22.24
CA TRP A 204 -12.32 6.50 22.33
C TRP A 204 -11.50 7.33 21.33
N ASP A 205 -10.33 7.82 21.77
CA ASP A 205 -9.33 8.25 20.80
C ASP A 205 -8.61 7.03 20.20
N PRO A 206 -8.28 7.01 18.90
CA PRO A 206 -7.59 5.88 18.28
C PRO A 206 -6.28 5.49 18.98
N THR A 207 -5.56 6.45 19.55
CA THR A 207 -4.32 6.17 20.29
C THR A 207 -4.60 5.52 21.64
N GLU A 208 -5.67 5.96 22.34
CA GLU A 208 -6.12 5.33 23.58
C GLU A 208 -6.50 3.87 23.34
N ILE A 209 -7.21 3.56 22.25
CA ILE A 209 -7.54 2.16 21.88
C ILE A 209 -6.26 1.34 21.73
N ALA A 210 -5.29 1.83 20.96
CA ALA A 210 -4.06 1.10 20.69
C ALA A 210 -3.25 0.86 21.96
N MET A 211 -3.11 1.87 22.83
CA MET A 211 -2.42 1.74 24.12
C MET A 211 -3.14 0.77 25.05
N HIS A 212 -4.45 0.88 25.17
CA HIS A 212 -5.25 0.00 26.02
C HIS A 212 -5.15 -1.48 25.60
N LEU A 213 -5.21 -1.75 24.29
CA LEU A 213 -5.09 -3.12 23.77
C LEU A 213 -3.68 -3.70 24.01
N ASP A 214 -2.64 -2.88 23.90
CA ASP A 214 -1.27 -3.31 24.15
C ASP A 214 -1.05 -3.59 25.65
N GLU A 215 -1.44 -2.66 26.53
CA GLU A 215 -1.21 -2.74 27.97
C GLU A 215 -2.02 -3.84 28.67
N GLU A 216 -3.30 -3.98 28.33
CA GLU A 216 -4.21 -4.89 29.04
C GLU A 216 -4.33 -6.27 28.37
N TYR A 217 -4.12 -6.35 27.04
CA TYR A 217 -4.38 -7.59 26.29
C TYR A 217 -3.16 -8.10 25.50
N ASN A 218 -2.03 -7.40 25.50
CA ASN A 218 -0.83 -7.69 24.70
C ASN A 218 -1.16 -7.78 23.20
N VAL A 219 -2.08 -6.94 22.70
CA VAL A 219 -2.48 -6.86 21.30
C VAL A 219 -2.00 -5.55 20.72
N ALA A 220 -0.95 -5.61 19.89
CA ALA A 220 -0.39 -4.45 19.22
C ALA A 220 -1.15 -4.13 17.92
N ILE A 221 -1.70 -2.92 17.82
CA ILE A 221 -2.30 -2.35 16.62
C ILE A 221 -1.71 -0.96 16.33
N ARG A 222 -1.96 -0.45 15.14
CA ARG A 222 -1.54 0.90 14.78
C ARG A 222 -2.66 1.91 14.99
N SER A 223 -2.31 3.14 15.43
CA SER A 223 -3.24 4.28 15.52
C SER A 223 -2.75 5.47 14.71
N GLY A 224 -3.64 6.42 14.44
CA GLY A 224 -3.38 7.71 13.82
C GLY A 224 -3.79 7.81 12.35
N MET A 225 -3.12 8.66 11.59
CA MET A 225 -3.52 9.00 10.20
C MET A 225 -2.89 8.10 9.13
N HIS A 226 -2.20 7.03 9.49
CA HIS A 226 -1.67 5.98 8.59
C HIS A 226 -0.93 6.49 7.35
N CYS A 227 -0.26 7.66 7.45
CA CYS A 227 0.42 8.36 6.35
C CYS A 227 -0.51 8.89 5.23
N VAL A 228 -1.82 9.00 5.49
CA VAL A 228 -2.82 9.54 4.55
C VAL A 228 -3.53 10.78 5.12
N HIS A 229 -2.74 11.71 5.67
CA HIS A 229 -3.21 12.92 6.36
C HIS A 229 -4.24 13.73 5.56
N SER A 230 -4.01 13.93 4.27
CA SER A 230 -4.90 14.71 3.40
C SER A 230 -6.30 14.09 3.32
N TRP A 231 -6.39 12.76 3.30
CA TRP A 231 -7.67 12.05 3.30
C TRP A 231 -8.44 12.27 4.61
N PHE A 232 -7.76 12.14 5.76
CA PHE A 232 -8.37 12.37 7.07
C PHE A 232 -8.80 13.83 7.25
N ASN A 233 -7.92 14.76 6.88
CA ASN A 233 -8.20 16.20 6.99
C ASN A 233 -9.39 16.63 6.12
N SER A 234 -9.53 16.09 4.91
CA SER A 234 -10.65 16.40 4.02
C SER A 234 -12.00 15.93 4.57
N ARG A 235 -12.03 15.00 5.51
CA ARG A 235 -13.22 14.44 6.16
C ARG A 235 -13.41 14.91 7.60
N GLY A 236 -12.50 15.69 8.13
CA GLY A 236 -12.53 16.15 9.52
C GLY A 236 -12.36 15.02 10.55
N ILE A 237 -11.76 13.88 10.15
CA ILE A 237 -11.50 12.71 11.01
C ILE A 237 -10.08 12.81 11.55
N LYS A 238 -9.89 12.63 12.86
CA LYS A 238 -8.57 12.75 13.49
C LYS A 238 -7.62 11.59 13.21
N GLY A 239 -8.16 10.42 12.89
CA GLY A 239 -7.41 9.18 12.65
C GLY A 239 -8.29 7.96 12.87
N THR A 240 -7.69 6.79 12.79
CA THR A 240 -8.32 5.50 13.13
C THR A 240 -7.36 4.61 13.91
N ALA A 241 -7.89 3.63 14.62
CA ALA A 241 -7.18 2.42 14.99
C ALA A 241 -7.18 1.48 13.77
N ARG A 242 -6.10 0.69 13.58
CA ARG A 242 -5.97 -0.23 12.45
C ARG A 242 -5.32 -1.54 12.88
N ALA A 243 -6.08 -2.61 12.85
CA ALA A 243 -5.54 -3.97 12.90
C ALA A 243 -5.11 -4.40 11.48
N SER A 244 -3.99 -5.09 11.40
CA SER A 244 -3.45 -5.62 10.13
C SER A 244 -2.98 -7.04 10.36
N VAL A 245 -3.37 -7.95 9.46
CA VAL A 245 -2.93 -9.35 9.47
C VAL A 245 -2.07 -9.63 8.25
N TYR A 246 -1.17 -10.60 8.36
CA TYR A 246 -0.32 -11.05 7.28
C TYR A 246 -0.09 -12.56 7.39
N LEU A 247 0.76 -13.10 6.52
CA LEU A 247 1.03 -14.55 6.38
C LEU A 247 1.42 -15.26 7.69
N TYR A 248 1.93 -14.55 8.70
CA TYR A 248 2.36 -15.08 9.99
C TYR A 248 1.30 -15.01 11.09
N ASN A 249 0.16 -14.34 10.86
CA ASN A 249 -0.95 -14.33 11.81
C ASN A 249 -1.85 -15.56 11.64
N ASN A 250 -2.60 -15.90 12.68
CA ASN A 250 -3.52 -17.02 12.69
C ASN A 250 -4.88 -16.64 13.32
N GLU A 251 -5.82 -17.58 13.35
CA GLU A 251 -7.17 -17.35 13.89
C GLU A 251 -7.14 -16.95 15.38
N ASN A 252 -6.19 -17.48 16.18
CA ASN A 252 -6.10 -17.11 17.60
C ASN A 252 -5.70 -15.64 17.78
N ASP A 253 -4.82 -15.11 16.91
CA ASP A 253 -4.46 -13.69 16.96
C ASP A 253 -5.69 -12.81 16.70
N VAL A 254 -6.52 -13.20 15.73
CA VAL A 254 -7.78 -12.51 15.43
C VAL A 254 -8.76 -12.60 16.60
N LEU A 255 -8.92 -13.78 17.21
CA LEU A 255 -9.82 -13.97 18.34
C LEU A 255 -9.33 -13.19 19.57
N SER A 256 -8.02 -13.16 19.83
CA SER A 256 -7.45 -12.36 20.90
C SER A 256 -7.76 -10.86 20.71
N PHE A 257 -7.57 -10.34 19.50
CA PHE A 257 -7.91 -8.96 19.17
C PHE A 257 -9.41 -8.67 19.32
N THR A 258 -10.27 -9.52 18.74
CA THR A 258 -11.72 -9.26 18.74
C THR A 258 -12.34 -9.40 20.13
N ASN A 259 -11.85 -10.33 20.96
CA ASN A 259 -12.27 -10.45 22.35
C ASN A 259 -11.82 -9.22 23.15
N ALA A 260 -10.58 -8.76 22.98
CA ALA A 260 -10.08 -7.56 23.64
C ALA A 260 -10.95 -6.33 23.32
N ILE A 261 -11.37 -6.14 22.07
CA ILE A 261 -12.31 -5.07 21.67
C ILE A 261 -13.65 -5.21 22.39
N LYS A 262 -14.27 -6.41 22.38
CA LYS A 262 -15.57 -6.65 23.03
C LYS A 262 -15.51 -6.35 24.53
N GLU A 263 -14.52 -6.89 25.22
CA GLU A 263 -14.33 -6.67 26.65
C GLU A 263 -14.06 -5.18 26.99
N SER A 264 -13.27 -4.50 26.16
CA SER A 264 -12.99 -3.05 26.34
C SER A 264 -14.25 -2.20 26.23
N VAL A 265 -15.15 -2.54 25.28
CA VAL A 265 -16.43 -1.85 25.11
C VAL A 265 -17.39 -2.16 26.26
N GLU A 266 -17.43 -3.40 26.75
CA GLU A 266 -18.27 -3.81 27.89
C GLU A 266 -17.83 -3.15 29.20
N ASN A 267 -16.54 -3.08 29.46
CA ASN A 267 -15.97 -2.54 30.71
C ASN A 267 -16.06 -1.00 30.77
N ARG A 268 -16.33 -0.31 29.68
CA ARG A 268 -16.48 1.16 29.64
C ARG A 268 -17.94 1.62 29.76
N LYS A 269 -18.92 0.71 29.67
CA LYS A 269 -20.33 1.02 29.94
C LYS A 269 -20.59 1.21 31.42
#